data_614b911a3c6958222b324f4391563bb5
#
_entry.id   614b911a3c6958222b324f4391563bb5
#
_cell.length_a   1.000
_cell.length_b   1.000
_cell.length_c   1.000
_cell.angle_alpha   90.00
_cell.angle_beta   90.00
_cell.angle_gamma   90.00
#
_symmetry.space_group_name_H-M   'P 1'
#
loop_
_entity.id
_entity.type
_entity.pdbx_description
1 polymer ?
#
loop_
_entity_poly.entity_id
_entity_poly.type
_entity_poly.pdbx_seq_one_letter_code
_entity_poly.pdbx_strand_id
1 'polypeptide(L)'
;KREMLYGPTNEEQITEIFRSSVKSYKLLPQIFYHIQWKFRDELRPRFGVMRCREFYMKDAYSFDLSENDAVLSYNKMFCAYLKTFQRLGLKSIPMKADTGPIGGDLSHEFVILADTGESKIFADKRVFDVPINDYENNEKSLKKMRNDFSKFYAVTDDKFKSEDFDKNVKKGDQIQTKGIEVGHIFYFGDKYSKPMNCSVDAKDGKKTFVKMGSYGIGVSRLVAAIIEAKYLNEKMKWPKSVSPFDVVIIPAINKNDNSNLDKAKKVYKELKNKGIDVLLDDVEENISNKFKKHDLLGIPYQIIIGSKATKDQFEFKEIDKDSHMLDLNKIIKLLKN
;
A
#
# COMPACT_ATOMS: atom_id res chain seq x y z
N LYS A 1 14.20 -8.49 37.87
CA LYS A 1 13.89 -8.05 36.49
C LYS A 1 13.17 -9.20 35.80
N ARG A 2 12.06 -8.92 35.09
CA ARG A 2 11.40 -9.91 34.23
C ARG A 2 11.92 -9.74 32.81
N GLU A 3 12.24 -10.82 32.13
CA GLU A 3 12.52 -10.80 30.71
C GLU A 3 11.21 -10.70 29.95
N MET A 4 11.20 -9.91 28.88
CA MET A 4 10.05 -9.71 28.00
C MET A 4 10.49 -9.91 26.55
N LEU A 5 9.66 -10.55 25.76
CA LEU A 5 9.86 -10.72 24.33
C LEU A 5 8.94 -9.78 23.56
N TYR A 6 9.54 -9.00 22.64
CA TYR A 6 8.80 -8.25 21.64
C TYR A 6 8.53 -9.11 20.41
N GLY A 7 7.27 -9.16 19.98
CA GLY A 7 6.85 -10.06 18.90
C GLY A 7 7.32 -9.62 17.51
N PRO A 8 8.09 -10.44 16.77
CA PRO A 8 8.50 -10.15 15.40
C PRO A 8 7.41 -10.50 14.37
N THR A 9 6.51 -11.41 14.72
CA THR A 9 5.40 -11.94 13.91
C THR A 9 4.40 -12.66 14.83
N ASN A 10 3.22 -13.00 14.35
CA ASN A 10 2.13 -13.50 15.19
C ASN A 10 1.52 -14.84 14.75
N GLU A 11 2.19 -15.63 13.93
CA GLU A 11 1.69 -16.95 13.50
C GLU A 11 1.33 -17.85 14.68
N GLU A 12 2.18 -17.90 15.69
CA GLU A 12 1.97 -18.74 16.87
C GLU A 12 0.86 -18.20 17.77
N GLN A 13 0.85 -16.89 18.05
CA GLN A 13 -0.15 -16.28 18.90
C GLN A 13 -1.55 -16.41 18.30
N ILE A 14 -1.69 -16.18 16.99
CA ILE A 14 -3.00 -16.27 16.33
C ILE A 14 -3.48 -17.72 16.22
N THR A 15 -2.54 -18.66 16.04
CA THR A 15 -2.86 -20.10 16.07
C THR A 15 -3.38 -20.51 17.43
N GLU A 16 -2.81 -19.99 18.53
CA GLU A 16 -3.31 -20.26 19.90
C GLU A 16 -4.69 -19.66 20.14
N ILE A 17 -4.93 -18.41 19.70
CA ILE A 17 -6.25 -17.78 19.77
C ILE A 17 -7.29 -18.60 19.00
N PHE A 18 -6.96 -19.01 17.78
CA PHE A 18 -7.84 -19.85 16.97
C PHE A 18 -8.10 -21.19 17.66
N ARG A 19 -7.05 -21.88 18.10
CA ARG A 19 -7.12 -23.17 18.77
C ARG A 19 -8.02 -23.13 20.02
N SER A 20 -7.96 -22.05 20.78
CA SER A 20 -8.79 -21.90 21.98
C SER A 20 -10.27 -21.65 21.66
N SER A 21 -10.58 -20.98 20.56
CA SER A 21 -11.90 -20.44 20.25
C SER A 21 -12.69 -21.27 19.23
N VAL A 22 -12.01 -21.91 18.24
CA VAL A 22 -12.66 -22.60 17.12
C VAL A 22 -12.46 -24.10 17.21
N LYS A 23 -13.55 -24.85 17.34
CA LYS A 23 -13.53 -26.31 17.53
C LYS A 23 -14.18 -27.08 16.39
N SER A 24 -14.97 -26.46 15.54
CA SER A 24 -15.77 -27.13 14.52
C SER A 24 -15.48 -26.59 13.12
N TYR A 25 -15.45 -27.48 12.14
CA TYR A 25 -15.34 -27.15 10.72
C TYR A 25 -16.44 -26.19 10.22
N LYS A 26 -17.60 -26.15 10.90
CA LYS A 26 -18.71 -25.26 10.53
C LYS A 26 -18.36 -23.77 10.65
N LEU A 27 -17.33 -23.43 11.39
CA LEU A 27 -16.84 -22.07 11.56
C LEU A 27 -15.77 -21.69 10.55
N LEU A 28 -15.35 -22.60 9.68
CA LEU A 28 -14.33 -22.36 8.65
C LEU A 28 -14.98 -21.97 7.32
N PRO A 29 -14.30 -21.19 6.46
CA PRO A 29 -12.99 -20.59 6.68
C PRO A 29 -13.03 -19.39 7.62
N GLN A 30 -11.91 -19.10 8.31
CA GLN A 30 -11.73 -17.88 9.12
C GLN A 30 -10.48 -17.13 8.65
N ILE A 31 -10.57 -15.79 8.67
CA ILE A 31 -9.42 -14.92 8.46
C ILE A 31 -9.37 -13.93 9.61
N PHE A 32 -8.34 -14.02 10.44
CA PHE A 32 -8.05 -13.07 11.50
C PHE A 32 -7.01 -12.07 11.03
N TYR A 33 -7.12 -10.83 11.46
CA TYR A 33 -6.11 -9.81 11.17
C TYR A 33 -5.97 -8.84 12.32
N HIS A 34 -4.83 -8.19 12.36
CA HIS A 34 -4.61 -7.01 13.18
C HIS A 34 -3.66 -6.02 12.48
N ILE A 35 -3.60 -4.82 13.01
CA ILE A 35 -2.68 -3.78 12.56
C ILE A 35 -2.00 -3.26 13.82
N GLN A 36 -0.70 -3.57 13.97
CA GLN A 36 0.04 -3.22 15.18
C GLN A 36 1.55 -3.18 14.93
N TRP A 37 2.29 -2.74 15.95
CA TRP A 37 3.73 -2.72 15.96
C TRP A 37 4.33 -4.12 15.94
N LYS A 38 5.42 -4.27 15.16
CA LYS A 38 6.31 -5.43 15.14
C LYS A 38 7.71 -4.99 15.47
N PHE A 39 8.47 -5.89 16.07
CA PHE A 39 9.84 -5.67 16.49
C PHE A 39 10.72 -6.77 15.93
N ARG A 40 11.73 -6.39 15.15
CA ARG A 40 12.69 -7.34 14.57
C ARG A 40 14.10 -6.85 14.82
N ASP A 41 15.01 -7.75 15.09
CA ASP A 41 16.44 -7.43 15.24
C ASP A 41 17.08 -7.19 13.86
N GLU A 42 16.70 -6.08 13.23
CA GLU A 42 17.25 -5.68 11.94
C GLU A 42 18.70 -5.25 12.10
N LEU A 43 19.61 -6.01 11.47
CA LEU A 43 21.05 -5.77 11.58
C LEU A 43 21.51 -4.49 10.86
N ARG A 44 20.79 -4.05 9.82
CA ARG A 44 21.14 -2.90 8.99
C ARG A 44 19.95 -1.97 8.78
N PRO A 45 19.47 -1.29 9.84
CA PRO A 45 18.40 -0.28 9.68
C PRO A 45 18.87 0.82 8.73
N ARG A 46 17.99 1.20 7.78
CA ARG A 46 18.30 2.23 6.79
C ARG A 46 17.03 2.75 6.12
N PHE A 47 17.16 3.88 5.41
CA PHE A 47 16.07 4.52 4.66
C PHE A 47 14.84 4.85 5.52
N GLY A 48 15.06 5.34 6.76
CA GLY A 48 13.98 5.76 7.66
C GLY A 48 12.99 4.63 7.94
N VAL A 49 11.71 4.87 7.65
CA VAL A 49 10.63 3.91 7.92
C VAL A 49 10.58 2.73 6.93
N MET A 50 11.44 2.67 5.93
CA MET A 50 11.48 1.55 5.00
C MET A 50 12.05 0.28 5.61
N ARG A 51 13.13 0.40 6.40
CA ARG A 51 13.81 -0.72 7.01
C ARG A 51 14.31 -0.37 8.41
N CYS A 52 13.49 -0.65 9.40
CA CYS A 52 13.71 -0.33 10.80
C CYS A 52 13.44 -1.53 11.71
N ARG A 53 13.84 -1.45 12.97
CA ARG A 53 13.66 -2.50 13.98
C ARG A 53 12.25 -2.53 14.55
N GLU A 54 11.57 -1.39 14.53
CA GLU A 54 10.20 -1.19 14.98
C GLU A 54 9.38 -0.64 13.81
N PHE A 55 8.28 -1.30 13.44
CA PHE A 55 7.47 -0.91 12.31
C PHE A 55 6.01 -1.33 12.48
N TYR A 56 5.13 -0.60 11.82
CA TYR A 56 3.71 -0.86 11.84
C TYR A 56 3.33 -1.79 10.69
N MET A 57 2.69 -2.91 11.01
CA MET A 57 2.32 -3.93 10.04
C MET A 57 0.85 -4.29 10.17
N LYS A 58 0.16 -4.45 9.04
CA LYS A 58 -1.07 -5.20 8.95
C LYS A 58 -0.70 -6.63 8.61
N ASP A 59 -1.02 -7.55 9.47
CA ASP A 59 -0.89 -8.98 9.21
C ASP A 59 -2.21 -9.70 9.39
N ALA A 60 -2.49 -10.64 8.51
CA ALA A 60 -3.67 -11.48 8.53
C ALA A 60 -3.28 -12.94 8.37
N TYR A 61 -4.16 -13.82 8.85
CA TYR A 61 -3.92 -15.25 8.90
C TYR A 61 -5.20 -15.98 8.54
N SER A 62 -5.14 -16.89 7.56
CA SER A 62 -6.28 -17.74 7.22
C SER A 62 -6.19 -19.09 7.90
N PHE A 63 -7.37 -19.64 8.21
CA PHE A 63 -7.57 -20.96 8.78
C PHE A 63 -8.64 -21.65 7.96
N ASP A 64 -8.26 -22.72 7.29
CA ASP A 64 -9.07 -23.41 6.30
C ASP A 64 -9.11 -24.92 6.60
N LEU A 65 -10.18 -25.62 6.18
CA LEU A 65 -10.32 -27.05 6.44
C LEU A 65 -9.45 -27.90 5.51
N SER A 66 -9.41 -27.53 4.24
CA SER A 66 -8.70 -28.23 3.20
C SER A 66 -7.68 -27.36 2.48
N GLU A 67 -6.80 -27.98 1.73
CA GLU A 67 -5.85 -27.26 0.88
C GLU A 67 -6.55 -26.42 -0.19
N ASN A 68 -7.62 -26.92 -0.78
CA ASN A 68 -8.40 -26.18 -1.77
C ASN A 68 -9.03 -24.93 -1.17
N ASP A 69 -9.57 -25.01 0.04
CA ASP A 69 -10.13 -23.85 0.75
C ASP A 69 -9.01 -22.83 1.06
N ALA A 70 -7.84 -23.31 1.49
CA ALA A 70 -6.69 -22.45 1.77
C ALA A 70 -6.16 -21.75 0.51
N VAL A 71 -6.13 -22.43 -0.64
CA VAL A 71 -5.80 -21.84 -1.93
C VAL A 71 -6.85 -20.78 -2.33
N LEU A 72 -8.12 -20.98 -2.03
CA LEU A 72 -9.15 -19.97 -2.24
C LEU A 72 -8.94 -18.75 -1.35
N SER A 73 -8.66 -18.94 -0.06
CA SER A 73 -8.30 -17.86 0.87
C SER A 73 -7.07 -17.10 0.39
N TYR A 74 -6.04 -17.80 -0.09
CA TYR A 74 -4.86 -17.20 -0.69
C TYR A 74 -5.21 -16.33 -1.91
N ASN A 75 -6.05 -16.82 -2.82
CA ASN A 75 -6.47 -16.08 -4.01
C ASN A 75 -7.29 -14.83 -3.63
N LYS A 76 -8.13 -14.89 -2.58
CA LYS A 76 -8.83 -13.72 -2.03
C LYS A 76 -7.85 -12.66 -1.56
N MET A 77 -6.81 -13.06 -0.83
CA MET A 77 -5.80 -12.13 -0.32
C MET A 77 -4.91 -11.57 -1.44
N PHE A 78 -4.56 -12.39 -2.43
CA PHE A 78 -3.86 -11.93 -3.64
C PHE A 78 -4.63 -10.80 -4.34
N CYS A 79 -5.94 -11.00 -4.58
CA CYS A 79 -6.81 -9.98 -5.16
C CYS A 79 -6.93 -8.74 -4.27
N ALA A 80 -7.16 -8.93 -2.97
CA ALA A 80 -7.30 -7.84 -2.00
C ALA A 80 -6.05 -6.97 -1.97
N TYR A 81 -4.85 -7.55 -2.02
CA TYR A 81 -3.58 -6.81 -2.01
C TYR A 81 -3.40 -5.97 -3.27
N LEU A 82 -3.63 -6.54 -4.45
CA LEU A 82 -3.58 -5.77 -5.70
C LEU A 82 -4.55 -4.59 -5.69
N LYS A 83 -5.80 -4.81 -5.27
CA LYS A 83 -6.81 -3.75 -5.15
C LYS A 83 -6.44 -2.71 -4.09
N THR A 84 -5.83 -3.13 -2.98
CA THR A 84 -5.36 -2.22 -1.93
C THR A 84 -4.28 -1.30 -2.47
N PHE A 85 -3.23 -1.84 -3.10
CA PHE A 85 -2.16 -1.02 -3.65
C PHE A 85 -2.65 -0.11 -4.78
N GLN A 86 -3.56 -0.59 -5.62
CA GLN A 86 -4.19 0.26 -6.65
C GLN A 86 -4.96 1.44 -6.03
N ARG A 87 -5.74 1.22 -4.96
CA ARG A 87 -6.43 2.29 -4.21
C ARG A 87 -5.47 3.28 -3.57
N LEU A 88 -4.27 2.86 -3.21
CA LEU A 88 -3.19 3.72 -2.73
C LEU A 88 -2.47 4.47 -3.87
N GLY A 89 -2.93 4.33 -5.12
CA GLY A 89 -2.30 4.94 -6.30
C GLY A 89 -0.98 4.28 -6.71
N LEU A 90 -0.74 3.05 -6.26
CA LEU A 90 0.48 2.29 -6.52
C LEU A 90 0.22 1.16 -7.52
N LYS A 91 1.12 0.99 -8.47
CA LYS A 91 1.16 -0.18 -9.35
C LYS A 91 2.13 -1.20 -8.77
N SER A 92 1.60 -2.27 -8.19
CA SER A 92 2.42 -3.35 -7.63
C SER A 92 2.52 -4.53 -8.58
N ILE A 93 3.68 -5.16 -8.61
CA ILE A 93 3.92 -6.43 -9.33
C ILE A 93 3.90 -7.56 -8.30
N PRO A 94 3.00 -8.56 -8.45
CA PRO A 94 3.05 -9.77 -7.65
C PRO A 94 4.17 -10.66 -8.18
N MET A 95 5.28 -10.73 -7.47
CA MET A 95 6.46 -11.50 -7.83
C MET A 95 6.44 -12.86 -7.14
N LYS A 96 6.75 -13.92 -7.88
CA LYS A 96 6.94 -15.24 -7.28
C LYS A 96 8.16 -15.18 -6.36
N ALA A 97 7.94 -15.42 -5.09
CA ALA A 97 8.96 -15.41 -4.06
C ALA A 97 9.31 -16.82 -3.58
N ASP A 98 10.46 -16.95 -2.92
CA ASP A 98 10.80 -18.17 -2.23
C ASP A 98 9.89 -18.36 -1.00
N THR A 99 9.48 -19.60 -0.77
CA THR A 99 8.72 -19.96 0.43
C THR A 99 9.63 -20.12 1.65
N GLY A 100 10.94 -20.09 1.44
CA GLY A 100 11.95 -20.27 2.49
C GLY A 100 11.76 -21.55 3.30
N PRO A 101 12.13 -21.55 4.59
CA PRO A 101 11.92 -22.72 5.47
C PRO A 101 10.44 -23.08 5.66
N ILE A 102 9.52 -22.22 5.20
CA ILE A 102 8.07 -22.39 5.35
C ILE A 102 7.56 -23.50 4.43
N GLY A 103 8.16 -23.68 3.23
CA GLY A 103 7.73 -24.67 2.26
C GLY A 103 6.40 -24.32 1.57
N GLY A 104 6.07 -25.07 0.50
CA GLY A 104 4.88 -24.81 -0.32
C GLY A 104 5.19 -23.99 -1.56
N ASP A 105 4.27 -24.03 -2.56
CA ASP A 105 4.50 -23.41 -3.88
C ASP A 105 3.85 -22.03 -4.03
N LEU A 106 3.16 -21.56 -3.00
CA LEU A 106 2.41 -20.31 -3.05
C LEU A 106 3.00 -19.25 -2.13
N SER A 107 3.89 -18.47 -2.71
CA SER A 107 4.42 -17.26 -2.09
C SER A 107 4.53 -16.15 -3.13
N HIS A 108 4.01 -14.95 -2.82
CA HIS A 108 4.15 -13.77 -3.67
C HIS A 108 4.51 -12.54 -2.84
N GLU A 109 5.57 -11.87 -3.27
CA GLU A 109 5.89 -10.52 -2.84
C GLU A 109 5.20 -9.52 -3.75
N PHE A 110 4.66 -8.45 -3.18
CA PHE A 110 4.11 -7.32 -3.93
C PHE A 110 5.14 -6.20 -3.93
N VAL A 111 5.72 -5.93 -5.10
CA VAL A 111 6.82 -4.99 -5.25
C VAL A 111 6.38 -3.79 -6.08
N ILE A 112 6.80 -2.60 -5.65
CA ILE A 112 6.59 -1.33 -6.35
C ILE A 112 7.92 -0.90 -6.94
N LEU A 113 7.91 -0.44 -8.21
CA LEU A 113 9.11 0.08 -8.86
C LEU A 113 9.56 1.38 -8.21
N ALA A 114 10.81 1.42 -7.78
CA ALA A 114 11.45 2.62 -7.25
C ALA A 114 12.97 2.50 -7.40
N ASP A 115 13.63 3.53 -7.93
CA ASP A 115 15.09 3.53 -8.15
C ASP A 115 15.87 3.41 -6.84
N THR A 116 15.29 3.87 -5.74
CA THR A 116 15.80 3.76 -4.38
C THR A 116 15.51 2.41 -3.73
N GLY A 117 14.78 1.51 -4.41
CA GLY A 117 14.41 0.19 -3.90
C GLY A 117 15.61 -0.68 -3.54
N GLU A 118 15.42 -1.57 -2.56
CA GLU A 118 16.46 -2.48 -2.08
C GLU A 118 16.54 -3.77 -2.89
N SER A 119 15.42 -4.24 -3.41
CA SER A 119 15.32 -5.51 -4.14
C SER A 119 15.51 -5.27 -5.64
N LYS A 120 16.36 -6.09 -6.27
CA LYS A 120 16.37 -6.15 -7.73
C LYS A 120 15.18 -6.94 -8.22
N ILE A 121 14.56 -6.48 -9.28
CA ILE A 121 13.39 -7.09 -9.88
C ILE A 121 13.58 -7.32 -11.37
N PHE A 122 13.03 -8.43 -11.83
CA PHE A 122 13.05 -8.86 -13.23
C PHE A 122 11.62 -9.22 -13.62
N ALA A 123 11.02 -8.43 -14.50
CA ALA A 123 9.62 -8.59 -14.85
C ALA A 123 9.33 -8.28 -16.32
N ASP A 124 8.25 -8.84 -16.81
CA ASP A 124 7.61 -8.46 -18.06
C ASP A 124 6.72 -7.25 -17.83
N LYS A 125 6.96 -6.12 -18.53
CA LYS A 125 6.18 -4.88 -18.35
C LYS A 125 4.70 -5.05 -18.62
N ARG A 126 4.28 -6.06 -19.42
CA ARG A 126 2.89 -6.36 -19.72
C ARG A 126 2.10 -6.83 -18.49
N VAL A 127 2.76 -7.16 -17.39
CA VAL A 127 2.08 -7.44 -16.11
C VAL A 127 1.24 -6.26 -15.64
N PHE A 128 1.59 -5.03 -16.02
CA PHE A 128 0.83 -3.82 -15.67
C PHE A 128 -0.45 -3.62 -16.49
N ASP A 129 -0.62 -4.38 -17.58
CA ASP A 129 -1.80 -4.31 -18.44
C ASP A 129 -2.93 -5.24 -17.94
N VAL A 130 -2.66 -6.06 -16.90
CA VAL A 130 -3.68 -6.94 -16.32
C VAL A 130 -4.74 -6.10 -15.59
N PRO A 131 -6.02 -6.16 -15.99
CA PRO A 131 -7.08 -5.30 -15.46
C PRO A 131 -7.53 -5.77 -14.06
N ILE A 132 -7.00 -5.16 -13.00
CA ILE A 132 -7.26 -5.56 -11.60
C ILE A 132 -8.75 -5.44 -11.22
N ASN A 133 -9.48 -4.49 -11.80
CA ASN A 133 -10.88 -4.22 -11.42
C ASN A 133 -11.90 -5.19 -12.04
N ASP A 134 -11.52 -5.95 -13.07
CA ASP A 134 -12.43 -6.82 -13.82
C ASP A 134 -12.68 -8.16 -13.09
N TYR A 135 -12.01 -8.40 -11.96
CA TYR A 135 -12.14 -9.65 -11.23
C TYR A 135 -13.13 -9.50 -10.06
N GLU A 136 -14.11 -10.40 -10.08
CA GLU A 136 -15.12 -10.51 -9.03
C GLU A 136 -14.62 -11.34 -7.83
N ASN A 137 -15.28 -11.18 -6.68
CA ASN A 137 -14.97 -11.95 -5.48
C ASN A 137 -15.66 -13.33 -5.48
N ASN A 138 -15.43 -14.13 -6.54
CA ASN A 138 -15.82 -15.52 -6.62
C ASN A 138 -14.63 -16.41 -6.99
N GLU A 139 -14.72 -17.69 -6.66
CA GLU A 139 -13.62 -18.65 -6.80
C GLU A 139 -13.03 -18.69 -8.22
N LYS A 140 -13.90 -18.77 -9.24
CA LYS A 140 -13.50 -18.85 -10.65
C LYS A 140 -12.73 -17.59 -11.07
N SER A 141 -13.23 -16.42 -10.71
CA SER A 141 -12.65 -15.14 -11.07
C SER A 141 -11.32 -14.89 -10.32
N LEU A 142 -11.25 -15.23 -9.05
CA LEU A 142 -10.03 -15.12 -8.25
C LEU A 142 -8.91 -16.05 -8.73
N LYS A 143 -9.27 -17.29 -9.11
CA LYS A 143 -8.33 -18.23 -9.73
C LYS A 143 -7.85 -17.73 -11.08
N LYS A 144 -8.77 -17.19 -11.89
CA LYS A 144 -8.42 -16.57 -13.19
C LYS A 144 -7.44 -15.41 -12.99
N MET A 145 -7.70 -14.52 -12.05
CA MET A 145 -6.81 -13.39 -11.76
C MET A 145 -5.38 -13.84 -11.49
N ARG A 146 -5.17 -14.75 -10.53
CA ARG A 146 -3.84 -15.28 -10.23
C ARG A 146 -3.19 -15.91 -11.46
N ASN A 147 -3.94 -16.68 -12.24
CA ASN A 147 -3.44 -17.30 -13.46
C ASN A 147 -3.04 -16.26 -14.52
N ASP A 148 -3.81 -15.18 -14.68
CA ASP A 148 -3.50 -14.13 -15.64
C ASP A 148 -2.19 -13.40 -15.27
N PHE A 149 -1.96 -13.10 -14.01
CA PHE A 149 -0.67 -12.59 -13.55
C PHE A 149 0.48 -13.59 -13.73
N SER A 150 0.21 -14.89 -13.50
CA SER A 150 1.23 -15.95 -13.63
C SER A 150 1.70 -16.21 -15.06
N LYS A 151 1.03 -15.65 -16.07
CA LYS A 151 1.46 -15.72 -17.48
C LYS A 151 2.68 -14.86 -17.75
N PHE A 152 2.91 -13.86 -16.93
CA PHE A 152 4.02 -12.92 -17.08
C PHE A 152 5.18 -13.32 -16.16
N TYR A 153 6.37 -13.21 -16.70
CA TYR A 153 7.59 -13.40 -15.92
C TYR A 153 7.70 -12.26 -14.90
N ALA A 154 7.77 -12.59 -13.63
CA ALA A 154 7.98 -11.65 -12.55
C ALA A 154 8.61 -12.39 -11.36
N VAL A 155 9.89 -12.14 -11.11
CA VAL A 155 10.65 -12.82 -10.06
C VAL A 155 11.57 -11.84 -9.33
N THR A 156 11.88 -12.19 -8.10
CA THR A 156 12.91 -11.56 -7.27
C THR A 156 14.31 -12.05 -7.67
N ASP A 157 15.37 -11.38 -7.20
CA ASP A 157 16.75 -11.65 -7.57
C ASP A 157 17.19 -13.10 -7.26
N ASP A 158 16.69 -13.68 -6.16
CA ASP A 158 16.96 -15.05 -5.74
C ASP A 158 16.41 -16.14 -6.70
N LYS A 159 15.37 -15.81 -7.46
CA LYS A 159 14.74 -16.69 -8.47
C LYS A 159 15.08 -16.34 -9.90
N PHE A 160 15.87 -15.29 -10.12
CA PHE A 160 16.23 -14.85 -11.45
C PHE A 160 17.19 -15.83 -12.15
N LYS A 161 16.84 -16.15 -13.41
CA LYS A 161 17.68 -16.89 -14.35
C LYS A 161 17.66 -16.18 -15.69
N SER A 162 18.82 -15.71 -16.14
CA SER A 162 18.97 -14.93 -17.37
C SER A 162 18.40 -15.66 -18.59
N GLU A 163 18.70 -16.96 -18.73
CA GLU A 163 18.22 -17.77 -19.85
C GLU A 163 16.68 -17.85 -19.89
N ASP A 164 16.05 -18.04 -18.72
CA ASP A 164 14.59 -18.09 -18.62
C ASP A 164 13.97 -16.72 -18.91
N PHE A 165 14.60 -15.63 -18.46
CA PHE A 165 14.12 -14.28 -18.70
C PHE A 165 14.18 -13.92 -20.19
N ASP A 166 15.32 -14.14 -20.84
CA ASP A 166 15.51 -13.86 -22.27
C ASP A 166 14.60 -14.73 -23.17
N LYS A 167 14.32 -15.97 -22.73
CA LYS A 167 13.41 -16.87 -23.44
C LYS A 167 11.94 -16.45 -23.33
N ASN A 168 11.51 -15.99 -22.15
CA ASN A 168 10.11 -15.74 -21.86
C ASN A 168 9.66 -14.29 -22.07
N VAL A 169 10.60 -13.34 -22.08
CA VAL A 169 10.29 -11.90 -22.18
C VAL A 169 11.07 -11.26 -23.33
N LYS A 170 10.35 -10.66 -24.28
CA LYS A 170 10.98 -9.92 -25.38
C LYS A 170 11.82 -8.76 -24.83
N LYS A 171 12.98 -8.47 -25.41
CA LYS A 171 13.89 -7.40 -24.95
C LYS A 171 13.21 -6.05 -24.73
N GLY A 172 12.26 -5.67 -25.59
CA GLY A 172 11.51 -4.41 -25.44
C GLY A 172 10.46 -4.42 -24.32
N ASP A 173 10.18 -5.58 -23.72
CA ASP A 173 9.20 -5.75 -22.63
C ASP A 173 9.89 -6.07 -21.28
N GLN A 174 11.23 -6.20 -21.28
CA GLN A 174 12.01 -6.52 -20.08
C GLN A 174 12.10 -5.32 -19.14
N ILE A 175 11.77 -5.54 -17.88
CA ILE A 175 12.04 -4.63 -16.76
C ILE A 175 13.16 -5.25 -15.92
N GLN A 176 14.25 -4.50 -15.79
CA GLN A 176 15.34 -4.79 -14.84
C GLN A 176 15.61 -3.51 -14.06
N THR A 177 15.13 -3.44 -12.82
CA THR A 177 15.26 -2.25 -11.99
C THR A 177 15.24 -2.63 -10.52
N LYS A 178 15.12 -1.64 -9.65
CA LYS A 178 14.91 -1.86 -8.22
C LYS A 178 13.46 -1.68 -7.86
N GLY A 179 13.08 -2.26 -6.73
CA GLY A 179 11.75 -2.12 -6.18
C GLY A 179 11.72 -2.20 -4.66
N ILE A 180 10.58 -1.80 -4.12
CA ILE A 180 10.27 -1.83 -2.70
C ILE A 180 9.20 -2.89 -2.49
N GLU A 181 9.50 -3.91 -1.68
CA GLU A 181 8.52 -4.88 -1.21
C GLU A 181 7.56 -4.19 -0.22
N VAL A 182 6.28 -4.16 -0.54
CA VAL A 182 5.25 -3.53 0.30
C VAL A 182 4.30 -4.52 0.96
N GLY A 183 4.28 -5.74 0.47
CA GLY A 183 3.47 -6.82 1.03
C GLY A 183 3.95 -8.19 0.61
N HIS A 184 3.64 -9.19 1.42
CA HIS A 184 4.01 -10.57 1.17
C HIS A 184 2.87 -11.48 1.61
N ILE A 185 2.58 -12.51 0.81
CA ILE A 185 1.57 -13.50 1.12
C ILE A 185 2.14 -14.91 0.99
N PHE A 186 1.79 -15.78 1.95
CA PHE A 186 2.27 -17.15 2.04
C PHE A 186 1.12 -18.12 2.25
N TYR A 187 1.23 -19.30 1.66
CA TYR A 187 0.53 -20.49 2.09
C TYR A 187 1.55 -21.49 2.66
N PHE A 188 1.37 -21.93 3.89
CA PHE A 188 2.31 -22.83 4.56
C PHE A 188 1.66 -24.11 5.14
N GLY A 189 0.43 -24.41 4.72
CA GLY A 189 -0.22 -25.67 5.07
C GLY A 189 -0.46 -25.83 6.57
N ASP A 190 -0.01 -26.91 7.15
CA ASP A 190 -0.18 -27.25 8.57
C ASP A 190 1.09 -27.06 9.42
N LYS A 191 2.05 -26.30 8.93
CA LYS A 191 3.35 -26.09 9.59
C LYS A 191 3.23 -25.58 11.04
N TYR A 192 2.27 -24.70 11.31
CA TYR A 192 2.00 -24.20 12.67
C TYR A 192 0.88 -24.98 13.35
N SER A 193 -0.19 -25.31 12.64
CA SER A 193 -1.35 -25.98 13.24
C SER A 193 -1.01 -27.37 13.78
N LYS A 194 -0.20 -28.15 13.06
CA LYS A 194 0.17 -29.50 13.48
C LYS A 194 1.05 -29.54 14.75
N PRO A 195 2.18 -28.82 14.85
CA PRO A 195 3.00 -28.80 16.08
C PRO A 195 2.23 -28.21 17.28
N MET A 196 1.32 -27.26 17.05
CA MET A 196 0.52 -26.62 18.10
C MET A 196 -0.78 -27.37 18.42
N ASN A 197 -1.03 -28.56 17.87
CA ASN A 197 -2.26 -29.32 18.04
C ASN A 197 -3.53 -28.49 17.73
N CYS A 198 -3.46 -27.63 16.72
CA CYS A 198 -4.55 -26.79 16.28
C CYS A 198 -5.42 -27.54 15.26
N SER A 199 -6.46 -28.20 15.73
CA SER A 199 -7.37 -29.02 14.91
C SER A 199 -8.83 -28.69 15.21
N VAL A 200 -9.70 -28.98 14.26
CA VAL A 200 -11.16 -28.89 14.40
C VAL A 200 -11.81 -30.24 14.17
N ASP A 201 -13.02 -30.41 14.68
CA ASP A 201 -13.84 -31.57 14.35
C ASP A 201 -14.38 -31.42 12.93
N ALA A 202 -14.00 -32.34 12.04
CA ALA A 202 -14.48 -32.41 10.67
C ALA A 202 -15.89 -33.04 10.60
N LYS A 203 -16.50 -33.02 9.41
CA LYS A 203 -17.85 -33.54 9.19
C LYS A 203 -18.02 -35.03 9.54
N ASP A 204 -16.96 -35.81 9.38
CA ASP A 204 -16.90 -37.23 9.71
C ASP A 204 -16.52 -37.52 11.18
N GLY A 205 -16.47 -36.48 12.02
CA GLY A 205 -16.12 -36.56 13.44
C GLY A 205 -14.62 -36.71 13.74
N LYS A 206 -13.76 -36.74 12.71
CA LYS A 206 -12.30 -36.85 12.92
C LYS A 206 -11.70 -35.46 13.19
N LYS A 207 -10.63 -35.46 13.99
CA LYS A 207 -9.78 -34.29 14.17
C LYS A 207 -8.96 -34.02 12.92
N THR A 208 -9.07 -32.81 12.38
CA THR A 208 -8.33 -32.36 11.19
C THR A 208 -7.53 -31.11 11.52
N PHE A 209 -6.21 -31.15 11.27
CA PHE A 209 -5.37 -29.96 11.40
C PHE A 209 -5.73 -28.94 10.32
N VAL A 210 -5.96 -27.70 10.74
CA VAL A 210 -6.32 -26.61 9.82
C VAL A 210 -5.14 -26.22 8.92
N LYS A 211 -5.45 -25.81 7.70
CA LYS A 211 -4.47 -25.28 6.76
C LYS A 211 -4.42 -23.77 6.93
N MET A 212 -3.21 -23.20 6.89
CA MET A 212 -2.98 -21.80 7.25
C MET A 212 -2.20 -21.05 6.17
N GLY A 213 -2.50 -19.77 6.05
CA GLY A 213 -1.74 -18.79 5.29
C GLY A 213 -1.48 -17.53 6.11
N SER A 214 -0.42 -16.80 5.77
CA SER A 214 -0.06 -15.50 6.38
C SER A 214 0.07 -14.43 5.31
N TYR A 215 -0.38 -13.21 5.62
CA TYR A 215 -0.55 -12.14 4.66
C TYR A 215 -0.18 -10.80 5.29
N GLY A 216 1.02 -10.28 5.00
CA GLY A 216 1.58 -9.07 5.61
C GLY A 216 1.63 -7.87 4.67
N ILE A 217 1.34 -6.68 5.20
CA ILE A 217 1.58 -5.38 4.56
C ILE A 217 2.38 -4.51 5.54
N GLY A 218 3.51 -3.99 5.09
CA GLY A 218 4.31 -3.03 5.85
C GLY A 218 3.69 -1.63 5.80
N VAL A 219 2.81 -1.31 6.75
CA VAL A 219 2.04 -0.05 6.74
C VAL A 219 2.95 1.17 6.83
N SER A 220 3.93 1.19 7.74
CA SER A 220 4.90 2.29 7.81
C SER A 220 5.78 2.38 6.56
N ARG A 221 6.15 1.24 5.98
CA ARG A 221 6.91 1.17 4.72
C ARG A 221 6.12 1.74 3.54
N LEU A 222 4.79 1.58 3.52
CA LEU A 222 3.93 2.13 2.45
C LEU A 222 4.03 3.65 2.34
N VAL A 223 4.19 4.37 3.45
CA VAL A 223 4.37 5.84 3.43
C VAL A 223 5.60 6.19 2.60
N ALA A 224 6.74 5.58 2.90
CA ALA A 224 7.97 5.81 2.15
C ALA A 224 7.88 5.31 0.70
N ALA A 225 7.26 4.15 0.46
CA ALA A 225 7.07 3.60 -0.89
C ALA A 225 6.21 4.50 -1.77
N ILE A 226 5.18 5.15 -1.22
CA ILE A 226 4.36 6.12 -1.96
C ILE A 226 5.21 7.35 -2.31
N ILE A 227 5.99 7.87 -1.36
CA ILE A 227 6.88 9.02 -1.61
C ILE A 227 7.85 8.69 -2.74
N GLU A 228 8.57 7.58 -2.65
CA GLU A 228 9.56 7.17 -3.67
C GLU A 228 8.91 6.95 -5.05
N ALA A 229 7.73 6.34 -5.10
CA ALA A 229 7.00 6.09 -6.35
C ALA A 229 6.34 7.34 -6.96
N LYS A 230 6.17 8.41 -6.18
CA LYS A 230 5.46 9.63 -6.60
C LYS A 230 6.32 10.89 -6.60
N TYR A 231 7.59 10.77 -6.22
CA TYR A 231 8.56 11.85 -6.32
C TYR A 231 9.15 11.88 -7.73
N LEU A 232 8.94 12.98 -8.44
CA LEU A 232 9.45 13.17 -9.79
C LEU A 232 9.74 14.66 -10.02
N ASN A 233 10.88 14.98 -10.66
CA ASN A 233 11.27 16.36 -11.00
C ASN A 233 11.21 17.30 -9.80
N GLU A 234 11.79 16.90 -8.67
CA GLU A 234 11.83 17.66 -7.41
C GLU A 234 10.45 17.96 -6.79
N LYS A 235 9.42 17.23 -7.20
CA LYS A 235 8.06 17.36 -6.69
C LYS A 235 7.52 16.04 -6.19
N MET A 236 6.83 16.10 -5.07
CA MET A 236 6.03 14.99 -4.54
C MET A 236 4.54 15.25 -4.88
N LYS A 237 3.79 14.18 -5.14
CA LYS A 237 2.35 14.26 -5.29
C LYS A 237 1.68 13.07 -4.63
N TRP A 238 1.04 13.31 -3.49
CA TRP A 238 0.25 12.26 -2.85
C TRP A 238 -0.92 11.84 -3.74
N PRO A 239 -1.19 10.53 -3.85
CA PRO A 239 -2.48 10.08 -4.37
C PRO A 239 -3.61 10.63 -3.50
N LYS A 240 -4.70 11.09 -4.11
CA LYS A 240 -5.83 11.71 -3.40
C LYS A 240 -6.35 10.83 -2.24
N SER A 241 -6.35 9.50 -2.43
CA SER A 241 -6.84 8.53 -1.43
C SER A 241 -6.05 8.48 -0.12
N VAL A 242 -4.83 9.01 -0.09
CA VAL A 242 -3.89 8.98 1.07
C VAL A 242 -3.21 10.31 1.32
N SER A 243 -3.63 11.36 0.63
CA SER A 243 -3.14 12.71 0.91
C SER A 243 -3.58 13.15 2.31
N PRO A 244 -2.67 13.75 3.12
CA PRO A 244 -3.04 14.24 4.45
C PRO A 244 -4.03 15.41 4.41
N PHE A 245 -4.10 16.12 3.27
CA PHE A 245 -5.06 17.19 2.99
C PHE A 245 -5.48 17.12 1.53
N ASP A 246 -6.73 17.51 1.25
CA ASP A 246 -7.24 17.60 -0.12
C ASP A 246 -6.58 18.79 -0.87
N VAL A 247 -6.36 19.91 -0.18
CA VAL A 247 -5.88 21.15 -0.78
C VAL A 247 -5.08 21.97 0.22
N VAL A 248 -4.08 22.70 -0.27
CA VAL A 248 -3.40 23.76 0.49
C VAL A 248 -3.74 25.15 -0.04
N ILE A 249 -3.96 26.10 0.88
CA ILE A 249 -4.12 27.51 0.56
C ILE A 249 -2.81 28.23 0.83
N ILE A 250 -2.27 28.89 -0.17
CA ILE A 250 -0.97 29.57 -0.15
C ILE A 250 -1.17 31.08 -0.38
N PRO A 251 -1.37 31.88 0.69
CA PRO A 251 -1.43 33.32 0.56
C PRO A 251 -0.04 33.93 0.40
N ALA A 252 0.08 34.92 -0.48
CA ALA A 252 1.22 35.83 -0.51
C ALA A 252 1.04 36.87 0.63
N ILE A 253 1.80 36.69 1.70
CA ILE A 253 1.73 37.53 2.91
C ILE A 253 2.81 38.60 2.84
N ASN A 254 2.42 39.88 3.04
CA ASN A 254 3.32 40.99 3.16
C ASN A 254 3.25 41.59 4.57
N LYS A 255 4.38 42.03 5.12
CA LYS A 255 4.47 42.59 6.49
C LYS A 255 3.46 43.66 6.83
N ASN A 256 3.06 44.48 5.82
CA ASN A 256 2.18 45.63 5.99
C ASN A 256 0.78 45.44 5.38
N ASP A 257 0.47 44.25 4.84
CA ASP A 257 -0.82 43.96 4.21
C ASP A 257 -1.27 42.50 4.43
N ASN A 258 -2.27 42.37 5.28
CA ASN A 258 -2.87 41.07 5.63
C ASN A 258 -4.06 40.70 4.73
N SER A 259 -4.37 41.48 3.70
CA SER A 259 -5.57 41.29 2.87
C SER A 259 -5.64 39.88 2.24
N ASN A 260 -4.51 39.38 1.75
CA ASN A 260 -4.44 38.03 1.19
C ASN A 260 -4.59 36.92 2.27
N LEU A 261 -4.05 37.14 3.46
CA LEU A 261 -4.22 36.21 4.59
C LEU A 261 -5.66 36.16 5.07
N ASP A 262 -6.32 37.32 5.14
CA ASP A 262 -7.75 37.42 5.52
C ASP A 262 -8.67 36.75 4.50
N LYS A 263 -8.39 36.93 3.20
CA LYS A 263 -9.06 36.18 2.13
C LYS A 263 -8.83 34.65 2.31
N ALA A 264 -7.59 34.25 2.53
CA ALA A 264 -7.24 32.84 2.73
C ALA A 264 -7.98 32.21 3.90
N LYS A 265 -8.10 32.93 5.02
CA LYS A 265 -8.88 32.48 6.20
C LYS A 265 -10.37 32.32 5.90
N LYS A 266 -10.95 33.18 5.04
CA LYS A 266 -12.36 33.07 4.60
C LYS A 266 -12.53 31.81 3.73
N VAL A 267 -11.67 31.62 2.73
CA VAL A 267 -11.68 30.45 1.84
C VAL A 267 -11.48 29.15 2.66
N TYR A 268 -10.54 29.17 3.61
CA TYR A 268 -10.30 28.04 4.53
C TYR A 268 -11.57 27.64 5.27
N LYS A 269 -12.26 28.60 5.91
CA LYS A 269 -13.51 28.35 6.65
C LYS A 269 -14.59 27.77 5.74
N GLU A 270 -14.73 28.30 4.54
CA GLU A 270 -15.73 27.84 3.58
C GLU A 270 -15.48 26.42 3.12
N LEU A 271 -14.23 26.08 2.76
CA LEU A 271 -13.85 24.73 2.37
C LEU A 271 -14.04 23.73 3.53
N LYS A 272 -13.62 24.09 4.75
CA LYS A 272 -13.84 23.24 5.96
C LYS A 272 -15.33 23.01 6.20
N ASN A 273 -16.18 24.01 6.05
CA ASN A 273 -17.64 23.87 6.20
C ASN A 273 -18.25 22.94 5.12
N LYS A 274 -17.57 22.72 4.01
CA LYS A 274 -17.97 21.77 2.95
C LYS A 274 -17.39 20.38 3.15
N GLY A 275 -16.68 20.12 4.27
CA GLY A 275 -16.08 18.83 4.60
C GLY A 275 -14.81 18.51 3.80
N ILE A 276 -14.10 19.52 3.32
CA ILE A 276 -12.83 19.40 2.61
C ILE A 276 -11.69 19.55 3.62
N ASP A 277 -10.70 18.68 3.57
CA ASP A 277 -9.49 18.76 4.40
C ASP A 277 -8.49 19.75 3.79
N VAL A 278 -8.27 20.85 4.51
CA VAL A 278 -7.52 22.02 4.03
C VAL A 278 -6.34 22.31 4.92
N LEU A 279 -5.17 22.51 4.34
CA LEU A 279 -4.02 23.15 4.97
C LEU A 279 -3.99 24.63 4.62
N LEU A 280 -3.83 25.51 5.62
CA LEU A 280 -3.57 26.94 5.41
C LEU A 280 -2.10 27.23 5.76
N ASP A 281 -1.34 27.72 4.77
CA ASP A 281 0.04 28.19 5.02
C ASP A 281 0.01 29.67 5.45
N ASP A 282 -0.19 29.90 6.73
CA ASP A 282 -0.24 31.23 7.34
C ASP A 282 1.13 31.78 7.81
N VAL A 283 2.20 31.07 7.46
CA VAL A 283 3.57 31.53 7.78
C VAL A 283 3.92 32.76 6.95
N GLU A 284 4.51 33.77 7.60
CA GLU A 284 5.06 34.95 6.93
C GLU A 284 6.40 34.59 6.28
N GLU A 285 6.37 34.25 5.00
CA GLU A 285 7.53 33.83 4.22
C GLU A 285 7.37 34.26 2.75
N ASN A 286 8.50 34.34 2.04
CA ASN A 286 8.49 34.62 0.60
C ASN A 286 7.70 33.54 -0.16
N ILE A 287 6.80 33.97 -1.07
CA ILE A 287 5.91 33.09 -1.82
C ILE A 287 6.67 32.00 -2.60
N SER A 288 7.87 32.31 -3.11
CA SER A 288 8.70 31.34 -3.84
C SER A 288 9.19 30.19 -2.93
N ASN A 289 9.48 30.51 -1.67
CA ASN A 289 9.86 29.48 -0.68
C ASN A 289 8.66 28.61 -0.32
N LYS A 290 7.46 29.23 -0.18
CA LYS A 290 6.23 28.48 0.04
C LYS A 290 5.97 27.49 -1.10
N PHE A 291 6.14 27.89 -2.35
CA PHE A 291 5.97 26.98 -3.48
C PHE A 291 6.94 25.80 -3.42
N LYS A 292 8.24 26.01 -3.20
CA LYS A 292 9.23 24.95 -3.05
C LYS A 292 8.86 23.97 -1.91
N LYS A 293 8.44 24.52 -0.77
CA LYS A 293 7.98 23.74 0.38
C LYS A 293 6.76 22.87 0.03
N HIS A 294 5.76 23.46 -0.63
CA HIS A 294 4.54 22.73 -0.98
C HIS A 294 4.73 21.74 -2.14
N ASP A 295 5.67 21.97 -3.05
CA ASP A 295 6.09 21.00 -4.06
C ASP A 295 6.70 19.74 -3.42
N LEU A 296 7.38 19.87 -2.26
CA LEU A 296 7.90 18.75 -1.48
C LEU A 296 6.85 18.11 -0.55
N LEU A 297 5.95 18.91 0.05
CA LEU A 297 4.86 18.38 0.87
C LEU A 297 3.85 17.56 0.07
N GLY A 298 3.70 17.87 -1.22
CA GLY A 298 3.00 17.02 -2.15
C GLY A 298 1.47 17.00 -2.04
N ILE A 299 0.83 17.99 -1.39
CA ILE A 299 -0.64 18.09 -1.35
C ILE A 299 -1.14 18.33 -2.77
N PRO A 300 -2.04 17.48 -3.31
CA PRO A 300 -2.29 17.41 -4.76
C PRO A 300 -2.82 18.70 -5.37
N TYR A 301 -3.57 19.51 -4.60
CA TYR A 301 -4.17 20.75 -5.08
C TYR A 301 -3.71 21.94 -4.26
N GLN A 302 -3.53 23.08 -4.95
CA GLN A 302 -3.08 24.33 -4.36
C GLN A 302 -4.04 25.48 -4.77
N ILE A 303 -4.46 26.30 -3.80
CA ILE A 303 -5.15 27.56 -4.00
C ILE A 303 -4.18 28.68 -3.66
N ILE A 304 -3.81 29.48 -4.65
CA ILE A 304 -2.85 30.55 -4.50
C ILE A 304 -3.63 31.88 -4.40
N ILE A 305 -3.35 32.64 -3.34
CA ILE A 305 -3.98 33.94 -3.09
C ILE A 305 -2.89 35.02 -3.13
N GLY A 306 -2.72 35.60 -4.29
CA GLY A 306 -1.77 36.67 -4.57
C GLY A 306 -2.42 37.81 -5.36
N SER A 307 -1.63 38.58 -6.11
CA SER A 307 -2.08 39.72 -6.90
C SER A 307 -3.13 39.37 -7.97
N LYS A 308 -3.16 38.17 -8.47
CA LYS A 308 -4.15 37.69 -9.45
C LYS A 308 -5.50 37.35 -8.83
N ALA A 309 -5.55 37.08 -7.51
CA ALA A 309 -6.78 36.67 -6.84
C ALA A 309 -7.73 37.86 -6.70
N THR A 310 -8.96 37.73 -7.24
CA THR A 310 -10.03 38.69 -7.11
C THR A 310 -10.93 38.37 -5.90
N LYS A 311 -12.09 39.03 -5.79
CA LYS A 311 -13.08 38.71 -4.76
C LYS A 311 -13.65 37.32 -4.93
N ASP A 312 -13.85 36.88 -6.17
CA ASP A 312 -14.62 35.67 -6.51
C ASP A 312 -13.79 34.59 -7.29
N GLN A 313 -12.54 34.91 -7.67
CA GLN A 313 -11.69 33.99 -8.42
C GLN A 313 -10.33 33.85 -7.77
N PHE A 314 -9.86 32.60 -7.72
CA PHE A 314 -8.59 32.17 -7.12
C PHE A 314 -7.75 31.43 -8.13
N GLU A 315 -6.44 31.56 -8.04
CA GLU A 315 -5.53 30.77 -8.84
C GLU A 315 -5.49 29.35 -8.24
N PHE A 316 -5.98 28.37 -8.99
CA PHE A 316 -6.05 26.96 -8.62
C PHE A 316 -5.08 26.16 -9.47
N LYS A 317 -4.32 25.30 -8.82
CA LYS A 317 -3.29 24.47 -9.44
C LYS A 317 -3.36 23.04 -8.91
N GLU A 318 -3.30 22.07 -9.79
CA GLU A 318 -2.88 20.71 -9.44
C GLU A 318 -1.36 20.65 -9.56
N ILE A 319 -0.66 19.98 -8.61
CA ILE A 319 0.79 19.74 -8.76
C ILE A 319 1.02 19.11 -10.14
N ASP A 320 2.06 19.46 -10.85
CA ASP A 320 2.41 19.02 -12.22
C ASP A 320 1.56 19.60 -13.36
N LYS A 321 0.59 20.48 -13.09
CA LYS A 321 -0.21 21.14 -14.12
C LYS A 321 -0.10 22.65 -14.03
N ASP A 322 -0.50 23.31 -15.11
CA ASP A 322 -0.62 24.77 -15.14
C ASP A 322 -1.76 25.25 -14.22
N SER A 323 -1.60 26.46 -13.71
CA SER A 323 -2.63 27.09 -12.88
C SER A 323 -3.75 27.71 -13.73
N HIS A 324 -4.96 27.72 -13.20
CA HIS A 324 -6.14 28.33 -13.81
C HIS A 324 -6.89 29.21 -12.81
N MET A 325 -7.54 30.28 -13.29
CA MET A 325 -8.41 31.07 -12.44
C MET A 325 -9.79 30.43 -12.34
N LEU A 326 -10.21 30.09 -11.14
CA LEU A 326 -11.50 29.42 -10.87
C LEU A 326 -12.24 30.11 -9.73
N ASP A 327 -13.58 30.11 -9.81
CA ASP A 327 -14.41 30.46 -8.67
C ASP A 327 -14.46 29.36 -7.63
N LEU A 328 -14.74 29.69 -6.37
CA LEU A 328 -14.69 28.79 -5.25
C LEU A 328 -15.66 27.60 -5.39
N ASN A 329 -16.82 27.79 -6.02
CA ASN A 329 -17.79 26.71 -6.24
C ASN A 329 -17.24 25.64 -7.21
N LYS A 330 -16.55 26.06 -8.27
CA LYS A 330 -15.87 25.14 -9.19
C LYS A 330 -14.74 24.39 -8.50
N ILE A 331 -13.95 25.09 -7.68
CA ILE A 331 -12.88 24.45 -6.87
C ILE A 331 -13.50 23.39 -5.95
N ILE A 332 -14.55 23.71 -5.20
CA ILE A 332 -15.25 22.77 -4.32
C ILE A 332 -15.73 21.53 -5.09
N LYS A 333 -16.30 21.74 -6.28
CA LYS A 333 -16.78 20.63 -7.12
C LYS A 333 -15.62 19.73 -7.57
N LEU A 334 -14.46 20.30 -7.94
CA LEU A 334 -13.26 19.52 -8.35
C LEU A 334 -12.66 18.74 -7.18
N LEU A 335 -12.64 19.32 -5.97
CA LEU A 335 -12.09 18.67 -4.79
C LEU A 335 -12.96 17.49 -4.29
N LYS A 336 -14.29 17.53 -4.55
CA LYS A 336 -15.24 16.48 -4.13
C LYS A 336 -15.35 15.31 -5.11
N ASN A 337 -14.97 15.50 -6.37
CA ASN A 337 -14.91 14.44 -7.39
C ASN A 337 -13.58 13.68 -7.32
#